data_a86caddb0ec8bd5a8e74838e90327f2d
#
_entry.id   a86caddb0ec8bd5a8e74838e90327f2d
#
_cell.length_a   1.000
_cell.length_b   1.000
_cell.length_c   1.000
_cell.angle_alpha   90.00
_cell.angle_beta   90.00
_cell.angle_gamma   90.00
#
_symmetry.space_group_name_H-M   'P 1'
#
loop_
_entity.id
_entity.type
_entity.pdbx_description
1 polymer ?
#
loop_
_entity_poly.entity_id
_entity_poly.type
_entity_poly.pdbx_seq_one_letter_code
_entity_poly.pdbx_strand_id
1 'polypeptide(L)'
;MTQSQAGGGIRLRGRFSHGDQPLFDDLDLALEGGQWTCLLGPSGVGKSTILRVIAGLDTGGVFDGSIDPDDGAPLHGRFAYMAQSDLLLPWLDVRGNVMLGASLRGQDRTPDRADQLLKRVELEQHAAKRPHELSGGMRQRVALARTLMEDRPLLLLDEPFSALDARTRSEVQELAFEMLAGRTVLLVTHDPAEAARVGHRIYLMTESGLECAPTGEQKPLRGFDDPETLSIQSRLFARLRQR
;
A
#
# COMPACT_ATOMS: atom_id res chain seq x y z
N MET A 1 -4.75 10.80 23.72
CA MET A 1 -4.93 11.31 22.35
C MET A 1 -3.53 11.54 21.79
N THR A 2 -2.95 10.53 21.16
CA THR A 2 -1.63 10.61 20.51
C THR A 2 -1.80 11.49 19.29
N GLN A 3 -1.06 12.59 19.18
CA GLN A 3 -1.01 13.42 17.98
C GLN A 3 -0.60 12.50 16.83
N SER A 4 -1.52 12.30 15.87
CA SER A 4 -1.22 11.66 14.61
C SER A 4 -0.10 12.47 13.97
N GLN A 5 1.12 11.91 13.93
CA GLN A 5 2.19 12.53 13.17
C GLN A 5 1.75 12.48 11.70
N ALA A 6 1.44 13.65 11.15
CA ALA A 6 1.19 13.77 9.73
C ALA A 6 2.41 13.19 9.00
N GLY A 7 2.18 12.28 8.06
CA GLY A 7 3.24 11.69 7.26
C GLY A 7 3.90 12.78 6.40
N GLY A 8 5.23 12.92 6.49
CA GLY A 8 5.99 13.74 5.55
C GLY A 8 5.89 13.18 4.13
N GLY A 9 6.07 14.02 3.11
CA GLY A 9 6.20 13.58 1.72
C GLY A 9 7.56 12.94 1.46
N ILE A 10 7.67 12.26 0.32
CA ILE A 10 8.91 11.61 -0.11
C ILE A 10 9.03 11.77 -1.61
N ARG A 11 10.23 12.01 -2.10
CA ARG A 11 10.54 11.97 -3.52
C ARG A 11 11.58 10.92 -3.83
N LEU A 12 11.27 10.03 -4.76
CA LEU A 12 12.15 8.98 -5.28
C LEU A 12 12.56 9.34 -6.69
N ARG A 13 13.87 9.46 -6.95
CA ARG A 13 14.42 9.72 -8.27
C ARG A 13 15.55 8.76 -8.57
N GLY A 14 15.61 8.29 -9.81
CA GLY A 14 16.71 7.44 -10.23
C GLY A 14 16.32 6.38 -11.24
N ARG A 15 17.21 5.42 -11.40
CA ARG A 15 17.05 4.25 -12.28
C ARG A 15 17.25 2.96 -11.50
N PHE A 16 16.71 1.89 -12.03
CA PHE A 16 16.90 0.56 -11.45
C PHE A 16 17.20 -0.44 -12.55
N SER A 17 18.17 -1.33 -12.31
CA SER A 17 18.54 -2.39 -13.24
C SER A 17 18.79 -3.72 -12.53
N HIS A 18 18.54 -4.81 -13.24
CA HIS A 18 19.01 -6.16 -12.93
C HIS A 18 20.20 -6.50 -13.83
N GLY A 19 21.42 -6.41 -13.31
CA GLY A 19 22.63 -6.45 -14.13
C GLY A 19 22.62 -5.36 -15.18
N ASP A 20 22.76 -5.72 -16.46
CA ASP A 20 22.76 -4.77 -17.58
C ASP A 20 21.35 -4.45 -18.12
N GLN A 21 20.31 -5.06 -17.57
CA GLN A 21 18.93 -4.83 -18.03
C GLN A 21 18.24 -3.76 -17.18
N PRO A 22 17.91 -2.60 -17.73
CA PRO A 22 17.14 -1.59 -17.03
C PRO A 22 15.69 -2.09 -16.82
N LEU A 23 15.18 -1.91 -15.60
CA LEU A 23 13.77 -2.13 -15.30
C LEU A 23 12.99 -0.82 -15.43
N PHE A 24 13.60 0.28 -14.99
CA PHE A 24 13.12 1.64 -15.23
C PHE A 24 14.30 2.62 -15.22
N ASP A 25 14.20 3.62 -16.08
CA ASP A 25 15.09 4.75 -16.16
C ASP A 25 14.30 6.04 -15.86
N ASP A 26 14.98 7.09 -15.43
CA ASP A 26 14.42 8.44 -15.21
C ASP A 26 13.13 8.45 -14.38
N LEU A 27 13.09 7.65 -13.31
CA LEU A 27 11.98 7.64 -12.38
C LEU A 27 11.96 8.94 -11.56
N ASP A 28 10.83 9.64 -11.54
CA ASP A 28 10.56 10.76 -10.62
C ASP A 28 9.18 10.58 -10.00
N LEU A 29 9.15 9.94 -8.82
CA LEU A 29 7.93 9.64 -8.07
C LEU A 29 7.87 10.51 -6.83
N ALA A 30 6.83 11.34 -6.72
CA ALA A 30 6.57 12.16 -5.54
C ALA A 30 5.35 11.64 -4.76
N LEU A 31 5.54 11.41 -3.47
CA LEU A 31 4.48 11.10 -2.51
C LEU A 31 4.23 12.34 -1.67
N GLU A 32 3.06 12.93 -1.80
CA GLU A 32 2.67 14.09 -0.99
C GLU A 32 2.31 13.66 0.43
N GLY A 33 2.77 14.41 1.41
CA GLY A 33 2.51 14.14 2.83
C GLY A 33 1.01 14.07 3.16
N GLY A 34 0.61 13.04 3.89
CA GLY A 34 -0.78 12.84 4.31
C GLY A 34 -1.75 12.43 3.20
N GLN A 35 -1.26 12.06 2.02
CA GLN A 35 -2.08 11.70 0.86
C GLN A 35 -1.85 10.25 0.41
N TRP A 36 -2.82 9.73 -0.33
CA TRP A 36 -2.72 8.44 -1.02
C TRP A 36 -2.22 8.64 -2.44
N THR A 37 -1.05 8.12 -2.73
CA THR A 37 -0.50 8.03 -4.09
C THR A 37 -0.71 6.61 -4.61
N CYS A 38 -1.38 6.46 -5.74
CA CYS A 38 -1.56 5.17 -6.41
C CYS A 38 -0.52 5.01 -7.52
N LEU A 39 0.18 3.89 -7.52
CA LEU A 39 1.07 3.46 -8.60
C LEU A 39 0.38 2.35 -9.37
N LEU A 40 -0.16 2.67 -10.53
CA LEU A 40 -0.93 1.79 -11.40
C LEU A 40 -0.07 1.33 -12.58
N GLY A 41 -0.22 0.10 -13.01
CA GLY A 41 0.45 -0.43 -14.20
C GLY A 41 0.34 -1.93 -14.34
N PRO A 42 0.75 -2.51 -15.47
CA PRO A 42 0.73 -3.95 -15.70
C PRO A 42 1.64 -4.71 -14.73
N SER A 43 1.43 -6.03 -14.62
CA SER A 43 2.32 -6.88 -13.83
C SER A 43 3.72 -6.93 -14.45
N GLY A 44 4.75 -6.98 -13.59
CA GLY A 44 6.14 -7.09 -14.02
C GLY A 44 6.85 -5.77 -14.39
N VAL A 45 6.14 -4.62 -14.46
CA VAL A 45 6.72 -3.34 -14.87
C VAL A 45 7.66 -2.69 -13.82
N GLY A 46 7.73 -3.26 -12.59
CA GLY A 46 8.64 -2.75 -11.55
C GLY A 46 7.97 -2.06 -10.36
N LYS A 47 6.63 -2.05 -10.26
CA LYS A 47 5.90 -1.37 -9.16
C LYS A 47 6.32 -1.87 -7.76
N SER A 48 6.33 -3.19 -7.56
CA SER A 48 6.76 -3.79 -6.28
C SER A 48 8.25 -3.56 -6.00
N THR A 49 9.07 -3.41 -7.05
CA THR A 49 10.48 -3.05 -6.91
C THR A 49 10.62 -1.65 -6.32
N ILE A 50 9.81 -0.69 -6.77
CA ILE A 50 9.78 0.67 -6.19
C ILE A 50 9.46 0.63 -4.69
N LEU A 51 8.44 -0.13 -4.28
CA LEU A 51 8.12 -0.30 -2.86
C LEU A 51 9.30 -0.86 -2.06
N ARG A 52 9.97 -1.90 -2.59
CA ARG A 52 11.13 -2.52 -1.94
C ARG A 52 12.34 -1.58 -1.87
N VAL A 53 12.58 -0.78 -2.92
CA VAL A 53 13.62 0.25 -2.92
C VAL A 53 13.36 1.27 -1.81
N ILE A 54 12.14 1.80 -1.68
CA ILE A 54 11.76 2.73 -0.60
C ILE A 54 11.93 2.07 0.77
N ALA A 55 11.59 0.79 0.89
CA ALA A 55 11.70 0.02 2.14
C ALA A 55 13.15 -0.41 2.46
N GLY A 56 14.12 -0.18 1.58
CA GLY A 56 15.49 -0.64 1.75
C GLY A 56 15.63 -2.16 1.77
N LEU A 57 14.71 -2.87 1.11
CA LEU A 57 14.72 -4.34 1.03
C LEU A 57 15.54 -4.81 -0.18
N ASP A 58 16.05 -6.03 -0.09
CA ASP A 58 16.76 -6.66 -1.21
C ASP A 58 15.84 -6.79 -2.41
N THR A 59 16.29 -6.25 -3.54
CA THR A 59 15.55 -6.23 -4.81
C THR A 59 16.18 -7.14 -5.86
N GLY A 60 17.35 -7.73 -5.57
CA GLY A 60 18.13 -8.51 -6.52
C GLY A 60 18.73 -7.67 -7.68
N GLY A 61 18.72 -6.35 -7.57
CA GLY A 61 19.23 -5.41 -8.57
C GLY A 61 19.85 -4.17 -7.93
N VAL A 62 20.20 -3.18 -8.75
CA VAL A 62 20.87 -1.95 -8.32
C VAL A 62 19.96 -0.75 -8.56
N PHE A 63 19.69 0.01 -7.50
CA PHE A 63 19.07 1.32 -7.58
C PHE A 63 20.17 2.39 -7.55
N ASP A 64 20.20 3.22 -8.59
CA ASP A 64 21.10 4.38 -8.71
C ASP A 64 20.22 5.64 -8.68
N GLY A 65 20.18 6.30 -7.53
CA GLY A 65 19.29 7.43 -7.33
C GLY A 65 19.21 7.89 -5.88
N SER A 66 18.19 8.69 -5.59
CA SER A 66 17.93 9.23 -4.25
C SER A 66 16.51 8.94 -3.77
N ILE A 67 16.37 8.89 -2.45
CA ILE A 67 15.08 8.86 -1.75
C ILE A 67 15.13 9.99 -0.74
N ASP A 68 14.38 11.05 -1.03
CA ASP A 68 14.46 12.31 -0.31
C ASP A 68 13.15 12.56 0.47
N PRO A 69 13.10 12.28 1.79
CA PRO A 69 12.00 12.71 2.64
C PRO A 69 11.99 14.23 2.79
N ASP A 70 10.80 14.87 2.75
CA ASP A 70 10.66 16.33 2.85
C ASP A 70 11.25 16.92 4.12
N ASP A 71 11.28 16.15 5.21
CA ASP A 71 11.83 16.54 6.49
C ASP A 71 13.34 16.21 6.65
N GLY A 72 13.95 15.61 5.63
CA GLY A 72 15.36 15.21 5.63
C GLY A 72 15.70 14.08 6.61
N ALA A 73 14.73 13.52 7.33
CA ALA A 73 14.98 12.47 8.29
C ALA A 73 14.98 11.07 7.65
N PRO A 74 15.83 10.14 8.10
CA PRO A 74 15.88 8.79 7.54
C PRO A 74 14.53 8.07 7.61
N LEU A 75 14.21 7.27 6.60
CA LEU A 75 12.96 6.48 6.55
C LEU A 75 12.96 5.28 7.50
N HIS A 76 14.13 4.84 7.98
CA HIS A 76 14.25 3.66 8.81
C HIS A 76 13.31 3.72 10.04
N GLY A 77 12.48 2.69 10.21
CA GLY A 77 11.51 2.62 11.29
C GLY A 77 10.29 3.54 11.16
N ARG A 78 10.15 4.31 10.07
CA ARG A 78 9.06 5.27 9.84
C ARG A 78 7.98 4.76 8.89
N PHE A 79 8.14 3.59 8.32
CA PHE A 79 7.16 2.99 7.41
C PHE A 79 6.66 1.63 7.87
N ALA A 80 5.49 1.25 7.37
CA ALA A 80 5.01 -0.13 7.39
C ALA A 80 4.83 -0.61 5.95
N TYR A 81 5.24 -1.85 5.68
CA TYR A 81 5.16 -2.46 4.36
C TYR A 81 4.23 -3.67 4.39
N MET A 82 3.27 -3.68 3.48
CA MET A 82 2.42 -4.82 3.19
C MET A 82 2.82 -5.39 1.83
N ALA A 83 3.37 -6.59 1.82
CA ALA A 83 3.73 -7.30 0.59
C ALA A 83 2.47 -7.85 -0.11
N GLN A 84 2.57 -8.13 -1.41
CA GLN A 84 1.50 -8.73 -2.21
C GLN A 84 1.04 -10.09 -1.65
N SER A 85 1.96 -10.93 -1.17
CA SER A 85 1.63 -12.14 -0.43
C SER A 85 1.40 -11.82 1.05
N ASP A 86 0.50 -12.57 1.68
CA ASP A 86 0.09 -12.31 3.07
C ASP A 86 1.23 -12.48 4.09
N LEU A 87 2.24 -13.31 3.81
CA LEU A 87 3.40 -13.58 4.66
C LEU A 87 3.03 -13.86 6.13
N LEU A 88 1.91 -14.53 6.37
CA LEU A 88 1.51 -14.91 7.71
C LEU A 88 2.36 -16.08 8.20
N LEU A 89 2.78 -16.01 9.46
CA LEU A 89 3.52 -17.09 10.09
C LEU A 89 2.57 -18.25 10.40
N PRO A 90 2.77 -19.44 9.81
CA PRO A 90 1.78 -20.52 9.87
C PRO A 90 1.63 -21.16 11.26
N TRP A 91 2.60 -20.95 12.16
CA TRP A 91 2.57 -21.44 13.54
C TRP A 91 1.92 -20.47 14.54
N LEU A 92 1.65 -19.22 14.13
CA LEU A 92 0.90 -18.23 14.91
C LEU A 92 -0.57 -18.26 14.54
N ASP A 93 -1.42 -17.95 15.50
CA ASP A 93 -2.82 -17.63 15.23
C ASP A 93 -2.96 -16.24 14.59
N VAL A 94 -4.17 -15.86 14.22
CA VAL A 94 -4.48 -14.57 13.60
C VAL A 94 -4.06 -13.41 14.50
N ARG A 95 -4.40 -13.46 15.80
CA ARG A 95 -4.02 -12.41 16.75
C ARG A 95 -2.51 -12.30 16.90
N GLY A 96 -1.80 -13.41 16.99
CA GLY A 96 -0.34 -13.45 17.04
C GLY A 96 0.32 -12.88 15.79
N ASN A 97 -0.24 -13.15 14.61
CA ASN A 97 0.23 -12.55 13.36
C ASN A 97 0.04 -11.03 13.33
N VAL A 98 -1.10 -10.51 13.82
CA VAL A 98 -1.34 -9.04 13.90
C VAL A 98 -0.34 -8.38 14.85
N MET A 99 -0.02 -9.00 15.97
CA MET A 99 0.92 -8.47 16.99
C MET A 99 2.39 -8.78 16.70
N LEU A 100 2.71 -9.41 15.57
CA LEU A 100 4.06 -9.92 15.27
C LEU A 100 5.14 -8.83 15.38
N GLY A 101 4.91 -7.65 14.81
CA GLY A 101 5.89 -6.57 14.80
C GLY A 101 6.26 -6.08 16.20
N ALA A 102 5.28 -5.90 17.08
CA ALA A 102 5.52 -5.54 18.48
C ALA A 102 6.33 -6.63 19.20
N SER A 103 5.99 -7.92 18.94
CA SER A 103 6.72 -9.05 19.52
C SER A 103 8.18 -9.11 19.06
N LEU A 104 8.46 -8.86 17.79
CA LEU A 104 9.83 -8.87 17.25
C LEU A 104 10.69 -7.71 17.78
N ARG A 105 10.07 -6.58 18.11
CA ARG A 105 10.77 -5.42 18.69
C ARG A 105 10.89 -5.47 20.21
N GLY A 106 10.40 -6.53 20.87
CA GLY A 106 10.38 -6.61 22.32
C GLY A 106 9.51 -5.54 23.00
N GLN A 107 8.52 -5.00 22.27
CA GLN A 107 7.58 -4.00 22.78
C GLN A 107 6.41 -4.67 23.49
N ASP A 108 5.77 -3.93 24.40
CA ASP A 108 4.55 -4.41 25.03
C ASP A 108 3.50 -4.75 23.99
N ARG A 109 2.94 -5.94 24.11
CA ARG A 109 1.82 -6.36 23.29
C ARG A 109 0.60 -5.56 23.70
N THR A 110 -0.12 -5.06 22.70
CA THR A 110 -1.40 -4.35 22.88
C THR A 110 -2.55 -5.22 22.37
N PRO A 111 -2.96 -6.29 23.10
CA PRO A 111 -4.01 -7.21 22.66
C PRO A 111 -5.31 -6.49 22.34
N ASP A 112 -5.70 -5.50 23.14
CA ASP A 112 -6.92 -4.72 22.93
C ASP A 112 -6.92 -4.00 21.58
N ARG A 113 -5.77 -3.45 21.17
CA ARG A 113 -5.63 -2.82 19.85
C ARG A 113 -5.71 -3.85 18.72
N ALA A 114 -5.08 -5.00 18.89
CA ALA A 114 -5.17 -6.09 17.91
C ALA A 114 -6.61 -6.56 17.76
N ASP A 115 -7.34 -6.74 18.88
CA ASP A 115 -8.75 -7.15 18.87
C ASP A 115 -9.65 -6.10 18.22
N GLN A 116 -9.41 -4.80 18.48
CA GLN A 116 -10.11 -3.71 17.79
C GLN A 116 -9.86 -3.73 16.28
N LEU A 117 -8.61 -3.94 15.83
CA LEU A 117 -8.28 -4.06 14.42
C LEU A 117 -8.95 -5.28 13.79
N LEU A 118 -8.90 -6.44 14.46
CA LEU A 118 -9.55 -7.67 13.99
C LEU A 118 -11.06 -7.51 13.87
N LYS A 119 -11.69 -6.81 14.81
CA LYS A 119 -13.12 -6.48 14.72
C LYS A 119 -13.41 -5.60 13.50
N ARG A 120 -12.59 -4.59 13.25
CA ARG A 120 -12.77 -3.67 12.11
C ARG A 120 -12.59 -4.33 10.76
N VAL A 121 -11.70 -5.34 10.66
CA VAL A 121 -11.54 -6.16 9.43
C VAL A 121 -12.45 -7.40 9.44
N GLU A 122 -13.44 -7.48 10.35
CA GLU A 122 -14.43 -8.57 10.46
C GLU A 122 -13.82 -9.95 10.69
N LEU A 123 -12.76 -10.02 11.49
CA LEU A 123 -12.06 -11.26 11.82
C LEU A 123 -12.00 -11.54 13.33
N GLU A 124 -12.78 -10.85 14.16
CA GLU A 124 -12.78 -11.05 15.61
C GLU A 124 -13.05 -12.50 16.03
N GLN A 125 -14.02 -13.16 15.36
CA GLN A 125 -14.39 -14.55 15.65
C GLN A 125 -13.34 -15.57 15.14
N HIS A 126 -12.35 -15.10 14.38
CA HIS A 126 -11.29 -15.91 13.81
C HIS A 126 -9.92 -15.66 14.47
N ALA A 127 -9.87 -14.87 15.55
CA ALA A 127 -8.63 -14.43 16.21
C ALA A 127 -7.71 -15.59 16.65
N ALA A 128 -8.28 -16.74 17.05
CA ALA A 128 -7.55 -17.93 17.48
C ALA A 128 -7.26 -18.94 16.34
N LYS A 129 -7.75 -18.69 15.12
CA LYS A 129 -7.48 -19.56 13.97
C LYS A 129 -6.06 -19.37 13.44
N ARG A 130 -5.54 -20.41 12.78
CA ARG A 130 -4.26 -20.37 12.08
C ARG A 130 -4.44 -20.01 10.59
N PRO A 131 -3.40 -19.53 9.88
CA PRO A 131 -3.51 -19.11 8.50
C PRO A 131 -4.09 -20.17 7.53
N HIS A 132 -3.81 -21.44 7.74
CA HIS A 132 -4.32 -22.52 6.91
C HIS A 132 -5.84 -22.78 7.05
N GLU A 133 -6.47 -22.24 8.09
CA GLU A 133 -7.92 -22.33 8.34
C GLU A 133 -8.68 -21.14 7.72
N LEU A 134 -7.97 -20.20 7.06
CA LEU A 134 -8.54 -18.98 6.52
C LEU A 134 -8.64 -19.04 4.99
N SER A 135 -9.65 -18.36 4.43
CA SER A 135 -9.69 -18.07 3.00
C SER A 135 -8.59 -17.09 2.60
N GLY A 136 -8.29 -16.98 1.29
CA GLY A 136 -7.31 -16.01 0.77
C GLY A 136 -7.63 -14.57 1.17
N GLY A 137 -8.89 -14.16 1.01
CA GLY A 137 -9.34 -12.82 1.41
C GLY A 137 -9.25 -12.58 2.93
N MET A 138 -9.51 -13.59 3.76
CA MET A 138 -9.32 -13.49 5.22
C MET A 138 -7.83 -13.30 5.55
N ARG A 139 -6.93 -14.06 4.94
CA ARG A 139 -5.47 -13.89 5.14
C ARG A 139 -5.01 -12.50 4.73
N GLN A 140 -5.52 -11.96 3.64
CA GLN A 140 -5.18 -10.61 3.19
C GLN A 140 -5.67 -9.55 4.20
N ARG A 141 -6.87 -9.70 4.76
CA ARG A 141 -7.37 -8.83 5.84
C ARG A 141 -6.52 -8.91 7.12
N VAL A 142 -6.00 -10.09 7.47
CA VAL A 142 -5.04 -10.24 8.59
C VAL A 142 -3.74 -9.51 8.29
N ALA A 143 -3.20 -9.63 7.08
CA ALA A 143 -1.99 -8.91 6.67
C ALA A 143 -2.17 -7.39 6.71
N LEU A 144 -3.34 -6.89 6.29
CA LEU A 144 -3.69 -5.48 6.42
C LEU A 144 -3.77 -5.05 7.90
N ALA A 145 -4.47 -5.82 8.75
CA ALA A 145 -4.56 -5.53 10.18
C ALA A 145 -3.16 -5.51 10.85
N ARG A 146 -2.27 -6.45 10.48
CA ARG A 146 -0.87 -6.45 10.91
C ARG A 146 -0.14 -5.18 10.49
N THR A 147 -0.34 -4.71 9.28
CA THR A 147 0.28 -3.48 8.76
C THR A 147 -0.24 -2.23 9.49
N LEU A 148 -1.56 -2.15 9.73
CA LEU A 148 -2.18 -1.08 10.50
C LEU A 148 -1.75 -1.08 11.97
N MET A 149 -1.41 -2.24 12.52
CA MET A 149 -0.90 -2.38 13.90
C MET A 149 0.45 -1.67 14.10
N GLU A 150 1.25 -1.53 13.04
CA GLU A 150 2.56 -0.88 13.08
C GLU A 150 2.49 0.63 13.38
N ASP A 151 1.37 1.28 13.09
CA ASP A 151 1.12 2.69 13.40
C ASP A 151 2.19 3.65 12.87
N ARG A 152 2.58 3.50 11.62
CA ARG A 152 3.64 4.28 10.99
C ARG A 152 3.08 5.44 10.17
N PRO A 153 3.84 6.56 10.03
CA PRO A 153 3.42 7.71 9.22
C PRO A 153 3.41 7.44 7.71
N LEU A 154 4.19 6.47 7.23
CA LEU A 154 4.25 6.05 5.83
C LEU A 154 3.80 4.60 5.69
N LEU A 155 2.90 4.35 4.76
CA LEU A 155 2.43 3.02 4.41
C LEU A 155 2.81 2.70 2.96
N LEU A 156 3.42 1.53 2.76
CA LEU A 156 3.77 0.97 1.46
C LEU A 156 2.92 -0.28 1.26
N LEU A 157 1.92 -0.22 0.37
CA LEU A 157 0.91 -1.27 0.20
C LEU A 157 1.02 -1.87 -1.20
N ASP A 158 1.35 -3.16 -1.28
CA ASP A 158 1.49 -3.89 -2.55
C ASP A 158 0.27 -4.76 -2.81
N GLU A 159 -0.63 -4.30 -3.68
CA GLU A 159 -1.89 -4.97 -4.05
C GLU A 159 -2.74 -5.45 -2.85
N PRO A 160 -3.01 -4.58 -1.85
CA PRO A 160 -3.58 -5.00 -0.56
C PRO A 160 -5.01 -5.54 -0.66
N PHE A 161 -5.71 -5.33 -1.77
CA PHE A 161 -7.12 -5.69 -1.92
C PHE A 161 -7.38 -6.70 -3.04
N SER A 162 -6.33 -7.22 -3.69
CA SER A 162 -6.41 -8.06 -4.90
C SER A 162 -7.14 -9.40 -4.70
N ALA A 163 -7.04 -10.02 -3.51
CA ALA A 163 -7.68 -11.30 -3.20
C ALA A 163 -9.10 -11.16 -2.60
N LEU A 164 -9.66 -9.94 -2.55
CA LEU A 164 -10.98 -9.68 -1.99
C LEU A 164 -12.06 -9.68 -3.07
N ASP A 165 -13.24 -10.23 -2.73
CA ASP A 165 -14.45 -10.04 -3.54
C ASP A 165 -14.89 -8.57 -3.55
N ALA A 166 -15.72 -8.18 -4.50
CA ALA A 166 -16.08 -6.78 -4.75
C ALA A 166 -16.69 -6.07 -3.53
N ARG A 167 -17.57 -6.76 -2.76
CA ARG A 167 -18.19 -6.17 -1.58
C ARG A 167 -17.18 -5.97 -0.45
N THR A 168 -16.48 -7.04 -0.07
CA THR A 168 -15.45 -6.99 0.97
C THR A 168 -14.35 -5.99 0.62
N ARG A 169 -13.95 -5.91 -0.66
CA ARG A 169 -12.98 -4.92 -1.15
C ARG A 169 -13.43 -3.50 -0.85
N SER A 170 -14.68 -3.15 -1.15
CA SER A 170 -15.23 -1.83 -0.85
C SER A 170 -15.13 -1.47 0.63
N GLU A 171 -15.63 -2.36 1.47
CA GLU A 171 -15.69 -2.20 2.92
C GLU A 171 -14.27 -2.05 3.53
N VAL A 172 -13.31 -2.87 3.06
CA VAL A 172 -11.92 -2.83 3.54
C VAL A 172 -11.16 -1.61 3.00
N GLN A 173 -11.46 -1.13 1.79
CA GLN A 173 -10.90 0.12 1.27
C GLN A 173 -11.37 1.33 2.09
N GLU A 174 -12.66 1.41 2.40
CA GLU A 174 -13.23 2.47 3.25
C GLU A 174 -12.57 2.47 4.63
N LEU A 175 -12.49 1.29 5.23
CA LEU A 175 -11.82 1.10 6.50
C LEU A 175 -10.36 1.55 6.47
N ALA A 176 -9.59 1.10 5.48
CA ALA A 176 -8.18 1.47 5.35
C ALA A 176 -8.02 2.97 5.15
N PHE A 177 -8.86 3.58 4.30
CA PHE A 177 -8.84 5.01 4.03
C PHE A 177 -9.13 5.84 5.29
N GLU A 178 -10.13 5.44 6.08
CA GLU A 178 -10.46 6.08 7.36
C GLU A 178 -9.32 5.95 8.38
N MET A 179 -8.79 4.73 8.55
CA MET A 179 -7.75 4.46 9.55
C MET A 179 -6.40 5.11 9.22
N LEU A 180 -6.14 5.33 7.94
CA LEU A 180 -4.89 5.93 7.44
C LEU A 180 -5.05 7.43 7.13
N ALA A 181 -6.13 8.05 7.61
CA ALA A 181 -6.33 9.49 7.44
C ALA A 181 -5.13 10.30 7.96
N GLY A 182 -4.61 11.22 7.14
CA GLY A 182 -3.44 12.03 7.46
C GLY A 182 -2.09 11.33 7.36
N ARG A 183 -2.05 10.05 6.96
CA ARG A 183 -0.81 9.31 6.68
C ARG A 183 -0.45 9.33 5.22
N THR A 184 0.84 9.25 4.91
CA THR A 184 1.32 9.12 3.54
C THR A 184 1.22 7.66 3.12
N VAL A 185 0.51 7.39 2.01
CA VAL A 185 0.28 6.03 1.52
C VAL A 185 0.74 5.93 0.07
N LEU A 186 1.62 4.96 -0.21
CA LEU A 186 1.88 4.49 -1.57
C LEU A 186 1.15 3.16 -1.76
N LEU A 187 0.13 3.17 -2.62
CA LEU A 187 -0.64 2.01 -3.00
C LEU A 187 -0.23 1.55 -4.40
N VAL A 188 0.32 0.36 -4.49
CA VAL A 188 0.54 -0.33 -5.76
C VAL A 188 -0.70 -1.14 -6.10
N THR A 189 -1.21 -0.97 -7.31
CA THR A 189 -2.36 -1.72 -7.81
C THR A 189 -2.27 -1.92 -9.33
N HIS A 190 -3.00 -2.90 -9.83
CA HIS A 190 -3.26 -3.08 -11.27
C HIS A 190 -4.72 -2.75 -11.64
N ASP A 191 -5.55 -2.35 -10.65
CA ASP A 191 -6.96 -2.06 -10.84
C ASP A 191 -7.20 -0.54 -10.99
N PRO A 192 -7.59 -0.07 -12.21
CA PRO A 192 -7.93 1.34 -12.43
C PRO A 192 -9.09 1.86 -11.59
N ALA A 193 -10.05 0.99 -11.23
CA ALA A 193 -11.19 1.39 -10.40
C ALA A 193 -10.73 1.73 -8.97
N GLU A 194 -9.82 0.92 -8.44
CA GLU A 194 -9.21 1.15 -7.13
C GLU A 194 -8.43 2.47 -7.13
N ALA A 195 -7.52 2.66 -8.09
CA ALA A 195 -6.73 3.89 -8.20
C ALA A 195 -7.62 5.14 -8.33
N ALA A 196 -8.68 5.07 -9.17
CA ALA A 196 -9.63 6.16 -9.35
C ALA A 196 -10.37 6.53 -8.06
N ARG A 197 -10.71 5.53 -7.23
CA ARG A 197 -11.49 5.71 -6.00
C ARG A 197 -10.67 6.31 -4.86
N VAL A 198 -9.46 5.78 -4.59
CA VAL A 198 -8.68 6.11 -3.39
C VAL A 198 -7.52 7.07 -3.64
N GLY A 199 -7.09 7.28 -4.90
CA GLY A 199 -5.91 8.07 -5.22
C GLY A 199 -6.15 9.57 -5.15
N HIS A 200 -5.36 10.29 -4.32
CA HIS A 200 -5.21 11.74 -4.43
C HIS A 200 -4.32 12.07 -5.64
N ARG A 201 -3.30 11.23 -5.87
CA ARG A 201 -2.42 11.27 -7.03
C ARG A 201 -2.30 9.87 -7.61
N ILE A 202 -2.32 9.77 -8.94
CA ILE A 202 -2.20 8.51 -9.64
C ILE A 202 -1.03 8.59 -10.61
N TYR A 203 -0.08 7.68 -10.46
CA TYR A 203 0.97 7.47 -11.43
C TYR A 203 0.71 6.22 -12.23
N LEU A 204 0.85 6.33 -13.54
CA LEU A 204 0.80 5.20 -14.46
C LEU A 204 2.22 4.79 -14.82
N MET A 205 2.60 3.58 -14.46
CA MET A 205 3.89 3.00 -14.79
C MET A 205 3.76 2.01 -15.94
N THR A 206 4.49 2.26 -17.02
CA THR A 206 4.54 1.44 -18.22
C THR A 206 5.99 1.17 -18.62
N GLU A 207 6.22 0.39 -19.67
CA GLU A 207 7.57 0.20 -20.24
C GLU A 207 8.19 1.52 -20.74
N SER A 208 7.37 2.52 -21.08
CA SER A 208 7.82 3.86 -21.51
C SER A 208 8.17 4.81 -20.34
N GLY A 209 7.98 4.37 -19.10
CA GLY A 209 8.30 5.16 -17.89
C GLY A 209 7.10 5.45 -16.99
N LEU A 210 7.26 6.47 -16.16
CA LEU A 210 6.28 6.91 -15.16
C LEU A 210 5.57 8.18 -15.62
N GLU A 211 4.25 8.18 -15.63
CA GLU A 211 3.42 9.33 -15.99
C GLU A 211 2.43 9.66 -14.86
N CYS A 212 2.29 10.92 -14.49
CA CYS A 212 1.23 11.36 -13.58
C CYS A 212 -0.09 11.49 -14.36
N ALA A 213 -1.08 10.70 -13.99
CA ALA A 213 -2.40 10.75 -14.62
C ALA A 213 -3.28 11.83 -13.95
N PRO A 214 -4.15 12.52 -14.70
CA PRO A 214 -5.10 13.46 -14.11
C PRO A 214 -6.09 12.75 -13.17
N THR A 215 -6.18 13.24 -11.95
CA THR A 215 -7.23 12.92 -10.99
C THR A 215 -8.29 14.02 -11.05
N GLY A 216 -9.55 13.75 -10.89
CA GLY A 216 -10.57 14.78 -10.92
C GLY A 216 -10.48 15.83 -9.80
N GLU A 217 -11.50 16.67 -9.66
CA GLU A 217 -11.57 17.69 -8.62
C GLU A 217 -12.04 17.15 -7.28
N GLN A 218 -12.81 16.05 -7.30
CA GLN A 218 -13.30 15.42 -6.09
C GLN A 218 -12.16 14.77 -5.28
N LYS A 219 -12.22 14.98 -3.97
CA LYS A 219 -11.27 14.31 -3.06
C LYS A 219 -11.63 12.82 -2.89
N PRO A 220 -10.64 11.93 -2.69
CA PRO A 220 -10.92 10.58 -2.21
C PRO A 220 -11.52 10.61 -0.78
N LEU A 221 -12.32 9.69 -0.39
CA LEU A 221 -12.73 8.47 -1.08
C LEU A 221 -13.92 8.77 -2.01
N ARG A 222 -13.77 8.44 -3.31
CA ARG A 222 -14.85 8.71 -4.30
C ARG A 222 -15.85 7.55 -4.35
N GLY A 223 -17.09 7.83 -4.70
CA GLY A 223 -18.11 6.80 -4.91
C GLY A 223 -17.79 5.91 -6.13
N PHE A 224 -18.18 4.64 -6.10
CA PHE A 224 -18.00 3.73 -7.23
C PHE A 224 -18.82 4.12 -8.46
N ASP A 225 -19.99 4.68 -8.25
CA ASP A 225 -20.96 5.10 -9.24
C ASP A 225 -20.88 6.59 -9.61
N ASP A 226 -19.93 7.29 -8.99
CA ASP A 226 -19.72 8.70 -9.28
C ASP A 226 -19.21 8.89 -10.72
N PRO A 227 -19.82 9.81 -11.52
CA PRO A 227 -19.45 10.04 -12.90
C PRO A 227 -17.97 10.43 -13.11
N GLU A 228 -17.39 11.19 -12.17
CA GLU A 228 -15.99 11.57 -12.25
C GLU A 228 -15.07 10.36 -12.00
N THR A 229 -15.41 9.53 -11.02
CA THR A 229 -14.68 8.26 -10.74
C THR A 229 -14.68 7.34 -11.95
N LEU A 230 -15.84 7.13 -12.57
CA LEU A 230 -15.99 6.32 -13.79
C LEU A 230 -15.21 6.91 -14.97
N SER A 231 -15.18 8.24 -15.11
CA SER A 231 -14.40 8.92 -16.14
C SER A 231 -12.88 8.73 -15.93
N ILE A 232 -12.40 8.87 -14.69
CA ILE A 232 -10.99 8.62 -14.34
C ILE A 232 -10.63 7.16 -14.65
N GLN A 233 -11.43 6.21 -14.16
CA GLN A 233 -11.24 4.78 -14.41
C GLN A 233 -11.14 4.46 -15.90
N SER A 234 -12.06 4.97 -16.70
CA SER A 234 -12.09 4.76 -18.16
C SER A 234 -10.82 5.29 -18.84
N ARG A 235 -10.36 6.49 -18.46
CA ARG A 235 -9.12 7.09 -18.98
C ARG A 235 -7.88 6.27 -18.60
N LEU A 236 -7.78 5.82 -17.35
CA LEU A 236 -6.69 4.98 -16.88
C LEU A 236 -6.66 3.65 -17.64
N PHE A 237 -7.83 3.01 -17.81
CA PHE A 237 -7.95 1.77 -18.55
C PHE A 237 -7.54 1.92 -20.02
N ALA A 238 -7.96 3.02 -20.67
CA ALA A 238 -7.58 3.30 -22.06
C ALA A 238 -6.06 3.44 -22.20
N ARG A 239 -5.38 4.11 -21.28
CA ARG A 239 -3.91 4.28 -21.29
C ARG A 239 -3.17 2.97 -21.04
N LEU A 240 -3.65 2.13 -20.14
CA LEU A 240 -3.05 0.80 -19.89
C LEU A 240 -3.10 -0.11 -21.12
N ARG A 241 -4.04 0.12 -22.04
CA ARG A 241 -4.18 -0.66 -23.29
C ARG A 241 -3.34 -0.14 -24.45
N GLN A 242 -2.88 1.10 -24.37
CA GLN A 242 -1.98 1.70 -25.36
C GLN A 242 -0.55 1.26 -25.01
N ARG A 243 -0.12 0.11 -25.56
CA ARG A 243 1.27 -0.36 -25.51
C ARG A 243 2.11 0.33 -26.55
#